data_8c6fc53702d2ea18a0be9fe17898b026
#
_entry.id   8c6fc53702d2ea18a0be9fe17898b026
#
_cell.length_a   1.000
_cell.length_b   1.000
_cell.length_c   1.000
_cell.angle_alpha   90.00
_cell.angle_beta   90.00
_cell.angle_gamma   90.00
#
_symmetry.space_group_name_H-M   'P 1'
#
loop_
_entity.id
_entity.type
_entity.pdbx_description
1 polymer ?
#
loop_
_entity_poly.entity_id
_entity_poly.type
_entity_poly.pdbx_seq_one_letter_code
_entity_poly.pdbx_strand_id
1 'polypeptide(L)'
;NLAGNQVTNLIKQYAEFGLPYPIVGFNLNTADAWAAGEGNLSGTWPTVWHHDLDVPASKEFVAAFVKKHGKPPENHAWIEYISFKIMAHAMNETKSTDSEKLIAYLEKQSEFDILKGRKGYFRAWDHQLIQEAYPFSVKPKGQSKDKWDFLALGPAIPNANEPLEVINPTKEQNPCTL
;
A
#
# COMPACT_ATOMS: atom_id res chain seq x y z
N ASN A 1 16.90 5.42 8.39
CA ASN A 1 15.52 5.47 7.92
C ASN A 1 15.31 6.75 7.12
N LEU A 2 14.92 6.64 5.84
CA LEU A 2 14.75 7.76 4.92
C LEU A 2 13.27 7.83 4.50
N ALA A 3 12.77 9.05 4.22
CA ALA A 3 11.40 9.26 3.76
C ALA A 3 11.32 10.45 2.77
N GLY A 4 10.36 10.43 1.88
CA GLY A 4 10.09 11.49 0.91
C GLY A 4 11.31 11.84 0.07
N ASN A 5 11.66 13.11 -0.01
CA ASN A 5 12.79 13.61 -0.82
C ASN A 5 14.14 12.94 -0.50
N GLN A 6 14.34 12.45 0.71
CA GLN A 6 15.58 11.74 1.07
C GLN A 6 15.69 10.42 0.32
N VAL A 7 14.56 9.66 0.21
CA VAL A 7 14.50 8.43 -0.58
C VAL A 7 14.74 8.72 -2.06
N THR A 8 14.05 9.72 -2.61
CA THR A 8 14.21 10.15 -3.99
C THR A 8 15.67 10.53 -4.31
N ASN A 9 16.31 11.30 -3.43
CA ASN A 9 17.69 11.70 -3.60
C ASN A 9 18.65 10.52 -3.51
N LEU A 10 18.44 9.61 -2.54
CA LEU A 10 19.25 8.39 -2.43
C LEU A 10 19.18 7.56 -3.72
N ILE A 11 17.99 7.34 -4.26
CA ILE A 11 17.77 6.56 -5.48
C ILE A 11 18.52 7.18 -6.66
N LYS A 12 18.40 8.52 -6.84
CA LYS A 12 19.09 9.24 -7.91
C LYS A 12 20.62 9.14 -7.76
N GLN A 13 21.16 9.43 -6.58
CA GLN A 13 22.59 9.33 -6.32
C GLN A 13 23.11 7.91 -6.49
N TYR A 14 22.33 6.91 -6.06
CA TYR A 14 22.70 5.50 -6.26
C TYR A 14 22.84 5.15 -7.74
N ALA A 15 21.93 5.63 -8.57
CA ALA A 15 22.00 5.45 -10.02
C ALA A 15 23.20 6.22 -10.63
N GLU A 16 23.44 7.47 -10.20
CA GLU A 16 24.57 8.29 -10.64
C GLU A 16 25.93 7.66 -10.33
N PHE A 17 26.07 7.02 -9.17
CA PHE A 17 27.28 6.30 -8.80
C PHE A 17 27.46 4.96 -9.54
N GLY A 18 26.46 4.50 -10.27
CA GLY A 18 26.51 3.25 -11.05
C GLY A 18 26.76 2.02 -10.19
N LEU A 19 26.25 1.98 -8.95
CA LEU A 19 26.49 0.89 -8.03
C LEU A 19 25.81 -0.41 -8.53
N PRO A 20 26.52 -1.55 -8.56
CA PRO A 20 26.02 -2.78 -9.20
C PRO A 20 25.08 -3.61 -8.29
N TYR A 21 24.81 -3.16 -7.08
CA TYR A 21 24.02 -3.92 -6.11
C TYR A 21 22.52 -3.64 -6.26
N PRO A 22 21.63 -4.63 -6.13
CA PRO A 22 20.20 -4.36 -6.09
C PRO A 22 19.83 -3.63 -4.81
N ILE A 23 18.96 -2.62 -4.93
CA ILE A 23 18.35 -1.96 -3.77
C ILE A 23 17.09 -2.72 -3.40
N VAL A 24 16.95 -3.05 -2.12
CA VAL A 24 15.70 -3.50 -1.52
C VAL A 24 15.38 -2.61 -0.32
N GLY A 25 14.13 -2.30 -0.13
CA GLY A 25 13.69 -1.43 0.97
C GLY A 25 12.34 -1.86 1.51
N PHE A 26 11.99 -1.34 2.68
CA PHE A 26 10.74 -1.70 3.36
C PHE A 26 9.53 -0.91 2.87
N ASN A 27 9.73 0.31 2.43
CA ASN A 27 8.63 1.18 2.04
C ASN A 27 9.11 2.19 1.01
N LEU A 28 8.62 2.05 -0.19
CA LEU A 28 8.75 3.07 -1.22
C LEU A 28 7.35 3.51 -1.62
N ASN A 29 7.05 4.79 -1.36
CA ASN A 29 5.85 5.40 -1.89
C ASN A 29 5.96 5.49 -3.41
N THR A 30 4.90 5.14 -4.13
CA THR A 30 4.88 5.25 -5.59
C THR A 30 5.12 6.68 -6.08
N ALA A 31 4.72 7.70 -5.32
CA ALA A 31 5.04 9.10 -5.62
C ALA A 31 6.55 9.38 -5.57
N ASP A 32 7.28 8.80 -4.61
CA ASP A 32 8.74 8.94 -4.52
C ASP A 32 9.44 8.22 -5.69
N ALA A 33 8.92 7.05 -6.08
CA ALA A 33 9.39 6.33 -7.27
C ALA A 33 9.19 7.18 -8.54
N TRP A 34 8.01 7.76 -8.73
CA TRP A 34 7.74 8.64 -9.86
C TRP A 34 8.62 9.90 -9.87
N ALA A 35 8.89 10.48 -8.69
CA ALA A 35 9.77 11.64 -8.56
C ALA A 35 11.24 11.31 -8.84
N ALA A 36 11.68 10.09 -8.52
CA ALA A 36 13.01 9.61 -8.87
C ALA A 36 13.15 9.42 -10.39
N GLY A 37 12.10 8.94 -11.06
CA GLY A 37 12.05 8.71 -12.50
C GLY A 37 12.50 7.29 -12.88
N GLU A 38 11.97 6.80 -14.02
CA GLU A 38 12.16 5.44 -14.52
C GLU A 38 13.64 5.02 -14.60
N GLY A 39 14.52 5.92 -15.07
CA GLY A 39 15.93 5.60 -15.29
C GLY A 39 16.78 5.51 -14.01
N ASN A 40 16.25 5.92 -12.86
CA ASN A 40 17.00 5.98 -11.60
C ASN A 40 16.60 4.90 -10.61
N LEU A 41 15.40 4.36 -10.72
CA LEU A 41 14.91 3.33 -9.81
C LEU A 41 15.39 1.93 -10.23
N SER A 42 15.80 1.13 -9.26
CA SER A 42 16.18 -0.27 -9.45
C SER A 42 15.70 -1.12 -8.26
N GLY A 43 15.80 -2.44 -8.39
CA GLY A 43 15.47 -3.36 -7.31
C GLY A 43 13.97 -3.69 -7.21
N THR A 44 13.62 -4.32 -6.08
CA THR A 44 12.25 -4.73 -5.75
C THR A 44 11.84 -4.14 -4.41
N TRP A 45 10.64 -3.58 -4.35
CA TRP A 45 10.14 -2.84 -3.21
C TRP A 45 8.74 -3.33 -2.82
N PRO A 46 8.40 -3.40 -1.55
CA PRO A 46 7.04 -3.70 -1.14
C PRO A 46 6.14 -2.46 -1.24
N THR A 47 4.90 -2.69 -1.57
CA THR A 47 3.83 -1.69 -1.45
C THR A 47 2.57 -2.34 -0.89
N VAL A 48 1.77 -1.55 -0.20
CA VAL A 48 0.47 -2.01 0.29
C VAL A 48 -0.61 -1.95 -0.78
N TRP A 49 -0.45 -1.13 -1.82
CA TRP A 49 -1.42 -1.00 -2.91
C TRP A 49 -0.78 -0.35 -4.14
N HIS A 50 -1.33 -0.63 -5.32
CA HIS A 50 -0.91 -0.01 -6.58
C HIS A 50 -2.12 0.21 -7.49
N HIS A 51 -2.08 1.27 -8.30
CA HIS A 51 -3.18 1.63 -9.19
C HIS A 51 -3.43 0.64 -10.34
N ASP A 52 -2.48 -0.24 -10.63
CA ASP A 52 -2.60 -1.31 -11.62
C ASP A 52 -3.24 -2.60 -11.06
N LEU A 53 -3.71 -2.61 -9.82
CA LEU A 53 -4.40 -3.77 -9.27
C LEU A 53 -5.62 -4.13 -10.12
N ASP A 54 -5.67 -5.40 -10.60
CA ASP A 54 -6.77 -5.93 -11.40
C ASP A 54 -7.95 -6.36 -10.52
N VAL A 55 -8.50 -5.39 -9.79
CA VAL A 55 -9.67 -5.56 -8.91
C VAL A 55 -10.72 -4.53 -9.33
N PRO A 56 -11.99 -4.92 -9.56
CA PRO A 56 -13.03 -4.00 -10.04
C PRO A 56 -13.15 -2.71 -9.21
N ALA A 57 -13.26 -2.83 -7.89
CA ALA A 57 -13.38 -1.66 -6.99
C ALA A 57 -12.12 -0.77 -7.01
N SER A 58 -10.92 -1.35 -7.19
CA SER A 58 -9.69 -0.59 -7.37
C SER A 58 -9.72 0.21 -8.69
N LYS A 59 -10.14 -0.42 -9.77
CA LYS A 59 -10.26 0.23 -11.09
C LYS A 59 -11.25 1.39 -11.08
N GLU A 60 -12.39 1.24 -10.41
CA GLU A 60 -13.38 2.32 -10.24
C GLU A 60 -12.79 3.51 -9.48
N PHE A 61 -12.09 3.25 -8.37
CA PHE A 61 -11.41 4.29 -7.60
C PHE A 61 -10.35 5.01 -8.46
N VAL A 62 -9.50 4.26 -9.16
CA VAL A 62 -8.47 4.81 -10.05
C VAL A 62 -9.09 5.68 -11.14
N ALA A 63 -10.14 5.20 -11.81
CA ALA A 63 -10.82 5.96 -12.86
C ALA A 63 -11.41 7.28 -12.35
N ALA A 64 -12.06 7.24 -11.18
CA ALA A 64 -12.61 8.43 -10.54
C ALA A 64 -11.50 9.43 -10.14
N PHE A 65 -10.41 8.93 -9.60
CA PHE A 65 -9.27 9.74 -9.19
C PHE A 65 -8.57 10.39 -10.39
N VAL A 66 -8.32 9.63 -11.46
CA VAL A 66 -7.72 10.15 -12.70
C VAL A 66 -8.61 11.22 -13.33
N LYS A 67 -9.92 11.00 -13.37
CA LYS A 67 -10.88 11.99 -13.88
C LYS A 67 -10.79 13.33 -13.13
N LYS A 68 -10.57 13.26 -11.82
CA LYS A 68 -10.52 14.46 -10.95
C LYS A 68 -9.15 15.14 -10.94
N HIS A 69 -8.06 14.36 -10.95
CA HIS A 69 -6.71 14.85 -10.67
C HIS A 69 -5.75 14.78 -11.86
N GLY A 70 -6.14 14.15 -12.99
CA GLY A 70 -5.31 14.04 -14.20
C GLY A 70 -4.09 13.11 -14.08
N LYS A 71 -4.02 12.32 -13.01
CA LYS A 71 -2.93 11.36 -12.74
C LYS A 71 -3.47 10.17 -11.93
N PRO A 72 -2.84 8.99 -11.96
CA PRO A 72 -3.25 7.89 -11.09
C PRO A 72 -3.01 8.23 -9.62
N PRO A 73 -3.80 7.62 -8.70
CA PRO A 73 -3.55 7.72 -7.27
C PRO A 73 -2.28 6.96 -6.90
N GLU A 74 -1.52 7.50 -5.99
CA GLU A 74 -0.43 6.78 -5.35
C GLU A 74 -0.94 6.03 -4.10
N ASN A 75 -0.09 5.21 -3.48
CA ASN A 75 -0.52 4.34 -2.38
C ASN A 75 -1.00 5.10 -1.12
N HIS A 76 -0.52 6.33 -0.86
CA HIS A 76 -1.05 7.14 0.24
C HIS A 76 -2.44 7.68 -0.07
N ALA A 77 -2.74 8.07 -1.30
CA ALA A 77 -4.10 8.47 -1.68
C ALA A 77 -5.11 7.33 -1.49
N TRP A 78 -4.69 6.08 -1.75
CA TRP A 78 -5.49 4.90 -1.45
C TRP A 78 -5.68 4.71 0.07
N ILE A 79 -4.61 4.78 0.89
CA ILE A 79 -4.69 4.65 2.34
C ILE A 79 -5.68 5.66 2.92
N GLU A 80 -5.56 6.93 2.55
CA GLU A 80 -6.48 7.99 3.01
C GLU A 80 -7.92 7.67 2.65
N TYR A 81 -8.16 7.31 1.39
CA TYR A 81 -9.50 6.98 0.92
C TYR A 81 -10.14 5.82 1.70
N ILE A 82 -9.43 4.70 1.88
CA ILE A 82 -9.98 3.55 2.61
C ILE A 82 -10.14 3.84 4.10
N SER A 83 -9.25 4.64 4.71
CA SER A 83 -9.36 5.03 6.11
C SER A 83 -10.65 5.80 6.37
N PHE A 84 -10.94 6.81 5.56
CA PHE A 84 -12.20 7.54 5.65
C PHE A 84 -13.42 6.65 5.37
N LYS A 85 -13.33 5.75 4.39
CA LYS A 85 -14.41 4.80 4.06
C LYS A 85 -14.72 3.88 5.25
N ILE A 86 -13.69 3.31 5.89
CA ILE A 86 -13.83 2.43 7.06
C ILE A 86 -14.42 3.21 8.24
N MET A 87 -13.89 4.40 8.53
CA MET A 87 -14.39 5.23 9.62
C MET A 87 -15.85 5.64 9.42
N ALA A 88 -16.21 6.08 8.22
CA ALA A 88 -17.61 6.42 7.89
C ALA A 88 -18.54 5.20 8.05
N HIS A 89 -18.09 4.03 7.63
CA HIS A 89 -18.82 2.77 7.82
C HIS A 89 -19.00 2.45 9.31
N ALA A 90 -17.92 2.49 10.10
CA ALA A 90 -17.98 2.25 11.55
C ALA A 90 -18.92 3.23 12.27
N MET A 91 -18.87 4.51 11.94
CA MET A 91 -19.79 5.52 12.48
C MET A 91 -21.24 5.23 12.11
N ASN A 92 -21.50 4.80 10.88
CA ASN A 92 -22.84 4.44 10.43
C ASN A 92 -23.39 3.20 11.13
N GLU A 93 -22.58 2.17 11.34
CA GLU A 93 -22.98 0.94 12.03
C GLU A 93 -23.21 1.16 13.52
N THR A 94 -22.30 1.88 14.17
CA THR A 94 -22.39 2.17 15.61
C THR A 94 -23.37 3.31 15.96
N LYS A 95 -23.79 4.09 14.97
CA LYS A 95 -24.57 5.35 15.15
C LYS A 95 -23.88 6.29 16.15
N SER A 96 -22.54 6.32 16.12
CA SER A 96 -21.73 7.05 17.09
C SER A 96 -20.45 7.61 16.47
N THR A 97 -19.95 8.70 17.05
CA THR A 97 -18.60 9.25 16.81
C THR A 97 -17.70 9.07 18.03
N ASP A 98 -18.17 8.34 19.03
CA ASP A 98 -17.43 8.03 20.25
C ASP A 98 -16.30 7.04 19.96
N SER A 99 -15.08 7.38 20.35
CA SER A 99 -13.86 6.60 20.01
C SER A 99 -13.91 5.18 20.54
N GLU A 100 -14.40 4.99 21.79
CA GLU A 100 -14.44 3.67 22.41
C GLU A 100 -15.41 2.72 21.67
N LYS A 101 -16.54 3.26 21.23
CA LYS A 101 -17.50 2.50 20.43
C LYS A 101 -16.97 2.13 19.07
N LEU A 102 -16.23 3.04 18.43
CA LEU A 102 -15.60 2.80 17.13
C LEU A 102 -14.49 1.75 17.26
N ILE A 103 -13.62 1.86 18.25
CA ILE A 103 -12.57 0.87 18.54
C ILE A 103 -13.21 -0.51 18.76
N ALA A 104 -14.17 -0.61 19.67
CA ALA A 104 -14.87 -1.88 19.97
C ALA A 104 -15.58 -2.47 18.73
N TYR A 105 -16.00 -1.65 17.77
CA TYR A 105 -16.55 -2.12 16.51
C TYR A 105 -15.45 -2.69 15.60
N LEU A 106 -14.32 -1.99 15.45
CA LEU A 106 -13.21 -2.41 14.61
C LEU A 106 -12.54 -3.70 15.13
N GLU A 107 -12.42 -3.85 16.46
CA GLU A 107 -11.88 -5.03 17.14
C GLU A 107 -12.68 -6.31 16.93
N LYS A 108 -13.92 -6.23 16.48
CA LYS A 108 -14.73 -7.41 16.15
C LYS A 108 -14.23 -8.17 14.90
N GLN A 109 -13.13 -7.71 14.33
CA GLN A 109 -12.53 -8.29 13.13
C GLN A 109 -13.51 -8.35 11.94
N SER A 110 -14.39 -7.36 11.86
CA SER A 110 -15.25 -7.20 10.69
C SER A 110 -14.41 -6.97 9.45
N GLU A 111 -14.72 -7.66 8.37
CA GLU A 111 -14.01 -7.52 7.11
C GLU A 111 -14.43 -6.27 6.35
N PHE A 112 -13.46 -5.50 5.90
CA PHE A 112 -13.64 -4.29 5.11
C PHE A 112 -13.16 -4.48 3.67
N ASP A 113 -13.93 -4.00 2.70
CA ASP A 113 -13.47 -3.82 1.33
C ASP A 113 -12.44 -2.68 1.29
N ILE A 114 -11.18 -3.06 1.10
CA ILE A 114 -10.03 -2.17 1.03
C ILE A 114 -9.48 -2.01 -0.40
N LEU A 115 -10.32 -2.28 -1.41
CA LEU A 115 -9.99 -2.18 -2.83
C LEU A 115 -8.84 -3.11 -3.25
N LYS A 116 -8.77 -4.31 -2.65
CA LYS A 116 -7.79 -5.35 -2.95
C LYS A 116 -8.47 -6.67 -3.29
N GLY A 117 -7.69 -7.69 -3.63
CA GLY A 117 -8.19 -9.03 -3.91
C GLY A 117 -8.90 -9.66 -2.71
N ARG A 118 -8.38 -9.42 -1.53
CA ARG A 118 -8.98 -9.85 -0.26
C ARG A 118 -9.35 -8.66 0.60
N LYS A 119 -10.41 -8.83 1.39
CA LYS A 119 -10.81 -7.86 2.40
C LYS A 119 -9.76 -7.81 3.53
N GLY A 120 -9.65 -6.66 4.17
CA GLY A 120 -8.83 -6.48 5.39
C GLY A 120 -9.69 -6.45 6.64
N TYR A 121 -9.06 -6.65 7.80
CA TYR A 121 -9.68 -6.54 9.12
C TYR A 121 -8.66 -6.07 10.15
N PHE A 122 -9.14 -5.49 11.26
CA PHE A 122 -8.25 -5.10 12.37
C PHE A 122 -8.14 -6.21 13.40
N ARG A 123 -6.91 -6.49 13.83
CA ARG A 123 -6.68 -7.38 14.99
C ARG A 123 -6.94 -6.63 16.28
N ALA A 124 -7.65 -7.28 17.23
CA ALA A 124 -8.02 -6.65 18.50
C ALA A 124 -6.83 -6.41 19.44
N TRP A 125 -5.76 -7.20 19.36
CA TRP A 125 -4.67 -7.15 20.33
C TRP A 125 -3.54 -6.16 19.97
N ASP A 126 -3.47 -5.66 18.73
CA ASP A 126 -2.46 -4.69 18.29
C ASP A 126 -3.04 -3.60 17.37
N HIS A 127 -4.34 -3.65 17.09
CA HIS A 127 -5.07 -2.77 16.19
C HIS A 127 -4.49 -2.69 14.75
N GLN A 128 -3.66 -3.68 14.39
CA GLN A 128 -3.07 -3.75 13.05
C GLN A 128 -4.12 -4.11 12.01
N LEU A 129 -4.18 -3.33 10.92
CA LEU A 129 -4.94 -3.72 9.73
C LEU A 129 -4.25 -4.89 9.03
N ILE A 130 -4.86 -6.05 9.06
CA ILE A 130 -4.38 -7.26 8.40
C ILE A 130 -4.82 -7.23 6.94
N GLN A 131 -3.86 -7.33 6.03
CA GLN A 131 -4.06 -7.15 4.61
C GLN A 131 -2.92 -7.77 3.81
N GLU A 132 -3.14 -8.01 2.54
CA GLU A 132 -2.08 -8.39 1.61
C GLU A 132 -1.20 -7.19 1.22
N ALA A 133 0.05 -7.48 0.87
CA ALA A 133 1.00 -6.54 0.29
C ALA A 133 1.45 -7.04 -1.09
N TYR A 134 2.18 -6.22 -1.82
CA TYR A 134 2.64 -6.54 -3.18
C TYR A 134 4.09 -6.12 -3.36
N PRO A 135 4.94 -6.95 -4.00
CA PRO A 135 6.21 -6.48 -4.49
C PRO A 135 5.99 -5.67 -5.78
N PHE A 136 6.78 -4.66 -6.00
CA PHE A 136 6.89 -4.05 -7.31
C PHE A 136 8.36 -3.91 -7.73
N SER A 137 8.60 -3.94 -9.01
CA SER A 137 9.91 -3.72 -9.63
C SER A 137 9.79 -2.75 -10.80
N VAL A 138 10.91 -2.31 -11.33
CA VAL A 138 10.90 -1.45 -12.51
C VAL A 138 10.68 -2.30 -13.76
N LYS A 139 9.79 -1.85 -14.64
CA LYS A 139 9.59 -2.47 -15.95
C LYS A 139 10.86 -2.37 -16.81
N PRO A 140 11.11 -3.34 -17.70
CA PRO A 140 12.15 -3.20 -18.70
C PRO A 140 12.00 -1.92 -19.52
N LYS A 141 13.13 -1.31 -19.87
CA LYS A 141 13.15 -0.06 -20.66
C LYS A 141 12.29 -0.15 -21.92
N GLY A 142 11.44 0.84 -22.14
CA GLY A 142 10.55 0.91 -23.29
C GLY A 142 9.23 0.16 -23.13
N GLN A 143 8.94 -0.42 -21.97
CA GLN A 143 7.65 -1.06 -21.69
C GLN A 143 6.67 -0.16 -20.92
N SER A 144 7.12 1.01 -20.49
CA SER A 144 6.28 2.01 -19.83
C SER A 144 5.43 2.74 -20.86
N LYS A 145 4.12 2.89 -20.60
CA LYS A 145 3.18 3.63 -21.44
C LYS A 145 3.28 5.14 -21.22
N ASP A 146 3.59 5.53 -20.02
CA ASP A 146 3.75 6.92 -19.60
C ASP A 146 4.65 7.02 -18.37
N LYS A 147 4.85 8.23 -17.86
CA LYS A 147 5.71 8.51 -16.70
C LYS A 147 5.22 7.91 -15.36
N TRP A 148 4.02 7.38 -15.33
CA TRP A 148 3.43 6.75 -14.14
C TRP A 148 3.46 5.22 -14.20
N ASP A 149 3.66 4.66 -15.40
CA ASP A 149 3.50 3.23 -15.72
C ASP A 149 4.82 2.45 -15.78
N PHE A 150 5.88 2.90 -15.10
CA PHE A 150 7.17 2.20 -15.17
C PHE A 150 7.39 1.14 -14.05
N LEU A 151 6.41 0.94 -13.19
CA LEU A 151 6.44 -0.07 -12.15
C LEU A 151 5.64 -1.31 -12.57
N ALA A 152 6.22 -2.49 -12.35
CA ALA A 152 5.56 -3.78 -12.53
C ALA A 152 5.14 -4.34 -11.18
N LEU A 153 3.84 -4.52 -10.98
CA LEU A 153 3.29 -5.11 -9.77
C LEU A 153 3.44 -6.63 -9.82
N GLY A 154 3.98 -7.22 -8.75
CA GLY A 154 4.02 -8.66 -8.55
C GLY A 154 2.77 -9.23 -7.88
N PRO A 155 2.75 -10.55 -7.61
CA PRO A 155 1.62 -11.21 -6.97
C PRO A 155 1.42 -10.75 -5.53
N ALA A 156 0.19 -10.91 -5.03
CA ALA A 156 -0.12 -10.65 -3.63
C ALA A 156 0.68 -11.52 -2.67
N ILE A 157 1.10 -10.95 -1.56
CA ILE A 157 1.77 -11.61 -0.44
C ILE A 157 0.95 -11.33 0.83
N PRO A 158 0.52 -12.35 1.57
CA PRO A 158 0.63 -13.77 1.26
C PRO A 158 -0.22 -14.16 0.05
N ASN A 159 0.07 -15.31 -0.56
CA ASN A 159 -0.73 -15.78 -1.69
C ASN A 159 -2.18 -16.11 -1.26
N ALA A 160 -3.07 -16.29 -2.24
CA ALA A 160 -4.50 -16.45 -1.98
C ALA A 160 -4.87 -17.64 -1.06
N ASN A 161 -4.01 -18.66 -0.97
CA ASN A 161 -4.24 -19.86 -0.16
C ASN A 161 -3.63 -19.78 1.23
N GLU A 162 -2.92 -18.71 1.56
CA GLU A 162 -2.27 -18.50 2.85
C GLU A 162 -3.07 -17.52 3.71
N PRO A 163 -3.08 -17.69 5.04
CA PRO A 163 -3.67 -16.70 5.94
C PRO A 163 -3.01 -15.32 5.78
N LEU A 164 -3.81 -14.27 5.84
CA LEU A 164 -3.29 -12.88 5.75
C LEU A 164 -2.29 -12.56 6.87
N GLU A 165 -2.42 -13.22 8.01
CA GLU A 165 -1.58 -12.96 9.18
C GLU A 165 -0.13 -13.46 9.04
N VAL A 166 0.16 -14.35 8.10
CA VAL A 166 1.48 -15.00 7.97
C VAL A 166 2.64 -14.01 7.76
N ILE A 167 2.37 -12.83 7.23
CA ILE A 167 3.37 -11.76 7.02
C ILE A 167 3.47 -10.77 8.18
N ASN A 168 2.70 -11.00 9.24
CA ASN A 168 2.66 -10.13 10.40
C ASN A 168 3.21 -10.87 11.63
N PRO A 169 3.80 -10.18 12.62
CA PRO A 169 4.23 -10.79 13.86
C PRO A 169 3.05 -11.42 14.59
N THR A 170 3.29 -12.55 15.25
CA THR A 170 2.30 -13.15 16.16
C THR A 170 2.24 -12.38 17.47
N LYS A 171 1.22 -12.66 18.30
CA LYS A 171 1.10 -12.02 19.61
C LYS A 171 2.29 -12.33 20.53
N GLU A 172 2.86 -13.53 20.41
CA GLU A 172 4.03 -13.96 21.18
C GLU A 172 5.32 -13.24 20.73
N GLN A 173 5.39 -12.85 19.47
CA GLN A 173 6.53 -12.11 18.90
C GLN A 173 6.44 -10.61 19.11
N ASN A 174 5.25 -10.09 19.45
CA ASN A 174 5.02 -8.68 19.65
C ASN A 174 4.74 -8.39 21.14
N PRO A 175 5.64 -7.70 21.86
CA PRO A 175 5.46 -7.38 23.27
C PRO A 175 4.44 -6.26 23.53
N CYS A 176 3.75 -5.75 22.53
CA CYS A 176 2.77 -4.68 22.67
C CYS A 176 1.60 -5.16 23.54
N THR A 177 1.27 -4.36 24.53
CA THR A 177 0.05 -4.48 25.34
C THR A 177 -0.76 -3.21 25.17
N LEU A 178 -1.97 -3.33 24.64
CA LEU A 178 -2.94 -2.23 24.54
C LEU A 178 -3.75 -2.13 25.84
#